data_7fab9c82f811230cf4b57278519a6c08
#
_entry.id   7fab9c82f811230cf4b57278519a6c08
#
_cell.length_a   1.000
_cell.length_b   1.000
_cell.length_c   1.000
_cell.angle_alpha   90.00
_cell.angle_beta   90.00
_cell.angle_gamma   90.00
#
_symmetry.space_group_name_H-M   'P 1'
#
loop_
_entity.id
_entity.type
_entity.pdbx_description
1 polymer ?
#
loop_
_entity_poly.entity_id
_entity_poly.type
_entity_poly.pdbx_seq_one_letter_code
_entity_poly.pdbx_strand_id
1 'polypeptide(L)'
;VNKKTALGLNDHQQELTLAYANESRQVINQYMPGDETSFTIIAFPKPEIGPDFEDIFRETIAINTLDYEKYQKIQQKLIDALDKADHVEITGRDGNETSMKVQLHTLTDPAKQTNFENCVSDVNIPLGEVFTSPVLTGTQGILHVKEVYVEDYLFKDLRMVFKDGKVTEFGCGNFPKSEEQGKDLVKQVIMRGHSWLPLGEFAIGTNTTAYAM
;
A
#
# COMPACT_ATOMS: atom_id res chain seq x y z
N VAL A 1 17.60 12.28 -1.58
CA VAL A 1 17.75 11.22 -0.56
C VAL A 1 18.61 10.13 -1.19
N ASN A 2 19.67 9.74 -0.52
CA ASN A 2 20.68 8.84 -1.09
C ASN A 2 20.13 7.41 -1.08
N LYS A 3 19.80 6.88 -2.25
CA LYS A 3 19.11 5.59 -2.51
C LYS A 3 19.80 4.33 -1.94
N LYS A 4 20.99 4.46 -1.35
CA LYS A 4 21.79 3.35 -0.82
C LYS A 4 21.74 3.21 0.71
N THR A 5 21.06 4.11 1.42
CA THR A 5 21.20 4.20 2.88
C THR A 5 20.52 3.06 3.63
N ALA A 6 19.40 2.52 3.15
CA ALA A 6 18.69 1.46 3.85
C ALA A 6 19.44 0.12 3.85
N LEU A 7 20.10 -0.24 2.75
CA LEU A 7 20.89 -1.49 2.63
C LEU A 7 22.26 -1.46 3.33
N GLY A 8 22.67 -0.30 3.85
CA GLY A 8 23.97 -0.14 4.55
C GLY A 8 23.85 -0.08 6.07
N LEU A 9 22.63 -0.14 6.62
CA LEU A 9 22.42 -0.05 8.06
C LEU A 9 22.60 -1.42 8.72
N ASN A 10 23.39 -1.48 9.80
CA ASN A 10 23.43 -2.65 10.66
C ASN A 10 22.16 -2.72 11.56
N ASP A 11 21.96 -3.85 12.23
CA ASP A 11 20.76 -4.11 13.06
C ASP A 11 20.52 -3.00 14.10
N HIS A 12 21.56 -2.54 14.79
CA HIS A 12 21.46 -1.45 15.76
C HIS A 12 21.06 -0.11 15.13
N GLN A 13 21.57 0.20 13.96
CA GLN A 13 21.18 1.41 13.22
C GLN A 13 19.72 1.32 12.72
N GLN A 14 19.25 0.13 12.36
CA GLN A 14 17.84 -0.10 12.00
C GLN A 14 16.95 0.10 13.22
N GLU A 15 17.31 -0.43 14.40
CA GLU A 15 16.59 -0.21 15.67
C GLU A 15 16.50 1.27 16.01
N LEU A 16 17.62 2.01 15.90
CA LEU A 16 17.64 3.45 16.15
C LEU A 16 16.77 4.23 15.16
N THR A 17 16.75 3.84 13.90
CA THR A 17 15.89 4.47 12.88
C THR A 17 14.42 4.26 13.19
N LEU A 18 14.06 3.06 13.63
CA LEU A 18 12.70 2.72 14.04
C LEU A 18 12.28 3.49 15.30
N ALA A 19 13.15 3.53 16.32
CA ALA A 19 12.93 4.30 17.54
C ALA A 19 12.71 5.80 17.21
N TYR A 20 13.59 6.38 16.38
CA TYR A 20 13.46 7.76 15.94
C TYR A 20 12.14 8.02 15.21
N ALA A 21 11.73 7.12 14.30
CA ALA A 21 10.47 7.27 13.58
C ALA A 21 9.26 7.23 14.53
N ASN A 22 9.29 6.35 15.53
CA ASN A 22 8.22 6.24 16.54
C ASN A 22 8.15 7.46 17.44
N GLU A 23 9.29 7.93 17.96
CA GLU A 23 9.36 9.14 18.81
C GLU A 23 8.94 10.38 18.01
N SER A 24 9.42 10.54 16.79
CA SER A 24 9.03 11.64 15.91
C SER A 24 7.52 11.68 15.68
N ARG A 25 6.90 10.50 15.44
CA ARG A 25 5.45 10.40 15.27
C ARG A 25 4.68 10.80 16.53
N GLN A 26 5.16 10.41 17.72
CA GLN A 26 4.54 10.82 18.97
C GLN A 26 4.59 12.33 19.16
N VAL A 27 5.74 12.96 18.87
CA VAL A 27 5.88 14.42 18.91
C VAL A 27 4.96 15.10 17.91
N ILE A 28 4.92 14.61 16.67
CA ILE A 28 4.02 15.15 15.63
C ILE A 28 2.56 15.06 16.08
N ASN A 29 2.11 13.92 16.58
CA ASN A 29 0.74 13.73 17.03
C ASN A 29 0.36 14.65 18.23
N GLN A 30 1.34 15.02 19.06
CA GLN A 30 1.13 15.95 20.16
C GLN A 30 0.86 17.39 19.68
N TYR A 31 1.53 17.82 18.62
CA TYR A 31 1.44 19.20 18.11
C TYR A 31 0.56 19.33 16.87
N MET A 32 0.24 18.23 16.23
CA MET A 32 -0.62 18.14 15.04
C MET A 32 -1.63 17.00 15.25
N PRO A 33 -2.59 17.15 16.20
CA PRO A 33 -3.59 16.11 16.44
C PRO A 33 -4.45 15.88 15.21
N GLY A 34 -4.71 14.60 14.88
CA GLY A 34 -5.38 14.21 13.64
C GLY A 34 -6.83 14.67 13.51
N ASP A 35 -7.48 14.98 14.63
CA ASP A 35 -8.84 15.53 14.70
C ASP A 35 -8.90 17.04 14.47
N GLU A 36 -7.77 17.74 14.55
CA GLU A 36 -7.65 19.18 14.35
C GLU A 36 -6.90 19.55 13.06
N THR A 37 -6.29 18.58 12.39
CA THR A 37 -5.44 18.80 11.21
C THR A 37 -5.91 17.99 10.03
N SER A 38 -5.70 18.50 8.83
CA SER A 38 -5.91 17.78 7.59
C SER A 38 -4.66 17.84 6.71
N PHE A 39 -4.53 16.90 5.81
CA PHE A 39 -3.44 16.88 4.82
C PHE A 39 -3.96 16.35 3.49
N THR A 40 -3.26 16.69 2.42
CA THR A 40 -3.50 16.14 1.09
C THR A 40 -2.19 15.69 0.50
N ILE A 41 -2.19 14.50 -0.09
CA ILE A 41 -1.06 13.96 -0.84
C ILE A 41 -1.36 14.10 -2.32
N ILE A 42 -0.45 14.71 -3.08
CA ILE A 42 -0.62 14.88 -4.53
C ILE A 42 0.60 14.34 -5.29
N ALA A 43 0.34 13.56 -6.34
CA ALA A 43 1.36 13.21 -7.31
C ALA A 43 1.71 14.45 -8.14
N PHE A 44 2.94 14.95 -7.99
CA PHE A 44 3.41 16.15 -8.66
C PHE A 44 4.86 16.00 -9.13
N PRO A 45 5.07 15.59 -10.39
CA PRO A 45 6.43 15.42 -10.94
C PRO A 45 7.19 16.75 -10.98
N LYS A 46 8.51 16.65 -10.84
CA LYS A 46 9.45 17.79 -10.96
C LYS A 46 10.38 17.59 -12.13
N PRO A 47 10.97 18.68 -12.69
CA PRO A 47 11.89 18.58 -13.83
C PRO A 47 13.06 17.61 -13.62
N GLU A 48 13.47 17.39 -12.37
CA GLU A 48 14.56 16.47 -12.03
C GLU A 48 14.23 14.99 -12.31
N ILE A 49 12.96 14.67 -12.65
CA ILE A 49 12.57 13.30 -12.99
C ILE A 49 13.27 12.81 -14.28
N GLY A 50 13.63 13.75 -15.18
CA GLY A 50 14.37 13.43 -16.39
C GLY A 50 13.89 14.17 -17.65
N PRO A 51 14.42 13.76 -18.82
CA PRO A 51 14.14 14.46 -20.08
C PRO A 51 12.67 14.39 -20.50
N ASP A 52 11.93 13.38 -20.05
CA ASP A 52 10.52 13.18 -20.40
C ASP A 52 9.55 13.92 -19.44
N PHE A 53 10.07 14.87 -18.65
CA PHE A 53 9.31 15.57 -17.62
C PHE A 53 8.00 16.17 -18.14
N GLU A 54 8.00 16.82 -19.30
CA GLU A 54 6.80 17.48 -19.82
C GLU A 54 5.67 16.49 -20.14
N ASP A 55 6.01 15.33 -20.67
CA ASP A 55 5.04 14.28 -20.97
C ASP A 55 4.55 13.64 -19.67
N ILE A 56 5.44 13.27 -18.77
CA ILE A 56 5.12 12.72 -17.44
C ILE A 56 4.22 13.71 -16.66
N PHE A 57 4.56 15.00 -16.69
CA PHE A 57 3.76 16.03 -16.01
C PHE A 57 2.35 16.12 -16.60
N ARG A 58 2.21 16.17 -17.93
CA ARG A 58 0.92 16.22 -18.61
C ARG A 58 0.04 15.01 -18.28
N GLU A 59 0.61 13.82 -18.33
CA GLU A 59 -0.08 12.57 -18.00
C GLU A 59 -0.50 12.54 -16.52
N THR A 60 0.40 12.95 -15.62
CA THR A 60 0.08 13.04 -14.18
C THR A 60 -1.08 14.01 -13.92
N ILE A 61 -1.10 15.17 -14.57
CA ILE A 61 -2.20 16.12 -14.43
C ILE A 61 -3.51 15.52 -14.99
N ALA A 62 -3.45 14.78 -16.09
CA ALA A 62 -4.63 14.10 -16.65
C ALA A 62 -5.20 13.06 -15.67
N ILE A 63 -4.34 12.30 -14.99
CA ILE A 63 -4.75 11.35 -13.94
C ILE A 63 -5.32 12.07 -12.70
N ASN A 64 -4.74 13.20 -12.32
CA ASN A 64 -5.14 13.97 -11.14
C ASN A 64 -6.45 14.73 -11.31
N THR A 65 -6.92 14.96 -12.54
CA THR A 65 -8.07 15.84 -12.87
C THR A 65 -9.27 15.06 -13.40
N LEU A 66 -9.57 13.92 -12.82
CA LEU A 66 -10.74 13.12 -13.19
C LEU A 66 -12.04 13.70 -12.63
N ASP A 67 -13.17 13.27 -13.21
CA ASP A 67 -14.51 13.63 -12.78
C ASP A 67 -14.81 13.04 -11.39
N TYR A 68 -14.60 13.83 -10.36
CA TYR A 68 -14.82 13.51 -8.96
C TYR A 68 -16.22 12.93 -8.69
N GLU A 69 -17.28 13.59 -9.13
CA GLU A 69 -18.66 13.15 -8.84
C GLU A 69 -18.98 11.81 -9.48
N LYS A 70 -18.47 11.59 -10.68
CA LYS A 70 -18.65 10.32 -11.39
C LYS A 70 -17.95 9.18 -10.67
N TYR A 71 -16.69 9.38 -10.29
CA TYR A 71 -15.91 8.36 -9.56
C TYR A 71 -16.51 8.05 -8.20
N GLN A 72 -16.94 9.06 -7.45
CA GLN A 72 -17.61 8.87 -6.18
C GLN A 72 -18.83 7.94 -6.29
N LYS A 73 -19.67 8.16 -7.32
CA LYS A 73 -20.85 7.32 -7.56
C LYS A 73 -20.51 5.89 -7.99
N ILE A 74 -19.43 5.71 -8.76
CA ILE A 74 -18.98 4.38 -9.19
C ILE A 74 -18.41 3.62 -7.98
N GLN A 75 -17.54 4.26 -7.23
CA GLN A 75 -16.90 3.69 -6.05
C GLN A 75 -17.93 3.34 -4.96
N GLN A 76 -18.95 4.18 -4.77
CA GLN A 76 -20.01 3.89 -3.82
C GLN A 76 -20.76 2.60 -4.15
N LYS A 77 -21.05 2.33 -5.43
CA LYS A 77 -21.68 1.06 -5.83
C LYS A 77 -20.81 -0.16 -5.53
N LEU A 78 -19.48 0.00 -5.65
CA LEU A 78 -18.53 -1.04 -5.29
C LEU A 78 -18.54 -1.26 -3.76
N ILE A 79 -18.51 -0.19 -2.98
CA ILE A 79 -18.60 -0.22 -1.51
C ILE A 79 -19.90 -0.89 -1.07
N ASP A 80 -21.06 -0.51 -1.65
CA ASP A 80 -22.37 -1.08 -1.33
C ASP A 80 -22.43 -2.61 -1.57
N ALA A 81 -21.59 -3.12 -2.48
CA ALA A 81 -21.46 -4.55 -2.72
C ALA A 81 -20.50 -5.21 -1.73
N LEU A 82 -19.36 -4.59 -1.44
CA LEU A 82 -18.34 -5.09 -0.53
C LEU A 82 -18.81 -5.10 0.93
N ASP A 83 -19.62 -4.13 1.35
CA ASP A 83 -20.17 -4.04 2.71
C ASP A 83 -21.13 -5.18 3.06
N LYS A 84 -21.58 -5.93 2.06
CA LYS A 84 -22.41 -7.13 2.25
C LYS A 84 -21.60 -8.42 2.42
N ALA A 85 -20.29 -8.33 2.20
CA ALA A 85 -19.40 -9.47 2.30
C ALA A 85 -18.76 -9.56 3.70
N ASP A 86 -18.45 -10.77 4.12
CA ASP A 86 -17.67 -11.04 5.34
C ASP A 86 -16.17 -11.12 5.05
N HIS A 87 -15.81 -11.40 3.81
CA HIS A 87 -14.43 -11.44 3.34
C HIS A 87 -14.32 -11.19 1.84
N VAL A 88 -13.10 -10.94 1.38
CA VAL A 88 -12.74 -10.86 -0.05
C VAL A 88 -11.71 -11.93 -0.37
N GLU A 89 -11.92 -12.66 -1.47
CA GLU A 89 -10.94 -13.59 -2.02
C GLU A 89 -10.25 -12.96 -3.23
N ILE A 90 -8.92 -13.01 -3.23
CA ILE A 90 -8.08 -12.44 -4.28
C ILE A 90 -7.30 -13.58 -4.91
N THR A 91 -7.44 -13.73 -6.23
CA THR A 91 -6.69 -14.71 -7.01
C THR A 91 -5.90 -14.00 -8.11
N GLY A 92 -4.60 -14.22 -8.12
CA GLY A 92 -3.70 -13.73 -9.16
C GLY A 92 -3.99 -14.34 -10.53
N ARG A 93 -3.57 -13.65 -11.60
CA ARG A 93 -3.68 -14.11 -13.00
C ARG A 93 -2.35 -13.92 -13.73
N ASP A 94 -2.22 -14.52 -14.88
CA ASP A 94 -1.08 -14.35 -15.79
C ASP A 94 0.29 -14.60 -15.13
N GLY A 95 0.35 -15.70 -14.33
CA GLY A 95 1.55 -16.09 -13.59
C GLY A 95 1.78 -15.27 -12.30
N ASN A 96 0.83 -14.48 -11.85
CA ASN A 96 0.81 -13.95 -10.49
C ASN A 96 0.19 -15.03 -9.57
N GLU A 97 0.92 -15.40 -8.51
CA GLU A 97 0.56 -16.52 -7.61
C GLU A 97 -0.23 -16.03 -6.37
N THR A 98 -0.74 -14.81 -6.38
CA THR A 98 -1.54 -14.30 -5.26
C THR A 98 -2.76 -15.17 -5.03
N SER A 99 -2.93 -15.60 -3.79
CA SER A 99 -4.11 -16.30 -3.30
C SER A 99 -4.34 -15.87 -1.86
N MET A 100 -5.21 -14.88 -1.67
CA MET A 100 -5.46 -14.24 -0.38
C MET A 100 -6.93 -14.28 -0.03
N LYS A 101 -7.21 -14.55 1.24
CA LYS A 101 -8.49 -14.25 1.89
C LYS A 101 -8.28 -13.05 2.81
N VAL A 102 -9.04 -11.99 2.60
CA VAL A 102 -9.01 -10.76 3.41
C VAL A 102 -10.31 -10.67 4.19
N GLN A 103 -10.24 -10.76 5.50
CA GLN A 103 -11.39 -10.72 6.38
C GLN A 103 -11.85 -9.28 6.60
N LEU A 104 -13.16 -9.03 6.48
CA LEU A 104 -13.78 -7.73 6.68
C LEU A 104 -14.42 -7.62 8.07
N HIS A 105 -14.67 -6.41 8.54
CA HIS A 105 -15.43 -6.18 9.77
C HIS A 105 -16.91 -6.47 9.56
N THR A 106 -17.55 -7.05 10.56
CA THR A 106 -19.01 -7.21 10.55
C THR A 106 -19.67 -5.86 10.86
N LEU A 107 -20.48 -5.37 9.93
CA LEU A 107 -21.27 -4.16 10.15
C LEU A 107 -22.47 -4.48 11.04
N THR A 108 -22.54 -3.83 12.19
CA THR A 108 -23.65 -4.00 13.15
C THR A 108 -24.86 -3.13 12.82
N ASP A 109 -24.63 -2.00 12.14
CA ASP A 109 -25.65 -1.10 11.60
C ASP A 109 -25.26 -0.68 10.16
N PRO A 110 -25.59 -1.50 9.15
CA PRO A 110 -25.21 -1.21 7.75
C PRO A 110 -25.82 0.09 7.19
N ALA A 111 -26.81 0.67 7.86
CA ALA A 111 -27.36 1.96 7.45
C ALA A 111 -26.49 3.16 7.86
N LYS A 112 -25.56 2.96 8.77
CA LYS A 112 -24.70 4.03 9.33
C LYS A 112 -23.20 3.70 9.28
N GLN A 113 -22.85 2.50 8.92
CA GLN A 113 -21.47 2.00 8.91
C GLN A 113 -21.10 1.52 7.52
N THR A 114 -19.83 1.65 7.20
CA THR A 114 -19.21 1.07 6.01
C THR A 114 -17.86 0.50 6.40
N ASN A 115 -17.41 -0.54 5.69
CA ASN A 115 -16.06 -1.07 5.82
C ASN A 115 -15.04 -0.28 4.99
N PHE A 116 -15.51 0.42 3.96
CA PHE A 116 -14.61 0.99 2.95
C PHE A 116 -14.71 2.51 2.89
N GLU A 117 -13.56 3.14 2.80
CA GLU A 117 -13.45 4.53 2.42
C GLU A 117 -13.65 4.69 0.90
N ASN A 118 -14.45 5.69 0.54
CA ASN A 118 -14.62 6.13 -0.85
C ASN A 118 -13.58 7.22 -1.14
N CYS A 119 -12.36 6.82 -1.53
CA CYS A 119 -11.26 7.74 -1.73
C CYS A 119 -11.43 8.52 -3.03
N VAL A 120 -11.89 9.72 -2.86
CA VAL A 120 -11.98 10.75 -3.90
C VAL A 120 -10.96 11.85 -3.58
N SER A 121 -10.85 12.91 -4.31
CA SER A 121 -9.76 13.91 -4.21
C SER A 121 -9.76 14.75 -2.92
N ASP A 122 -10.02 14.15 -1.76
CA ASP A 122 -10.05 14.79 -0.45
C ASP A 122 -8.74 14.60 0.32
N VAL A 123 -8.17 13.40 0.31
CA VAL A 123 -6.88 13.08 0.96
C VAL A 123 -5.79 12.79 -0.07
N ASN A 124 -6.09 11.96 -1.06
CA ASN A 124 -5.14 11.53 -2.09
C ASN A 124 -5.50 12.07 -3.47
N ILE A 125 -4.52 12.61 -4.17
CA ILE A 125 -4.61 12.99 -5.58
C ILE A 125 -3.50 12.25 -6.33
N PRO A 126 -3.82 11.39 -7.31
CA PRO A 126 -5.12 11.19 -7.97
C PRO A 126 -6.14 10.46 -7.12
N LEU A 127 -7.42 10.71 -7.44
CA LEU A 127 -8.55 9.94 -6.91
C LEU A 127 -8.59 8.53 -7.51
N GLY A 128 -9.36 7.65 -6.91
CA GLY A 128 -9.76 6.41 -7.59
C GLY A 128 -9.36 5.14 -6.89
N GLU A 129 -9.73 5.03 -5.63
CA GLU A 129 -9.68 3.76 -4.90
C GLU A 129 -10.81 3.66 -3.87
N VAL A 130 -11.13 2.44 -3.50
CA VAL A 130 -11.87 2.11 -2.29
C VAL A 130 -10.98 1.24 -1.42
N PHE A 131 -10.82 1.59 -0.15
CA PHE A 131 -9.88 0.90 0.72
C PHE A 131 -10.45 0.66 2.12
N THR A 132 -9.88 -0.30 2.82
CA THR A 132 -10.20 -0.65 4.20
C THR A 132 -8.98 -1.15 4.95
N SER A 133 -8.97 -1.00 6.27
CA SER A 133 -8.09 -1.75 7.15
C SER A 133 -8.74 -3.08 7.48
N PRO A 134 -8.20 -4.22 7.03
CA PRO A 134 -8.84 -5.52 7.21
C PRO A 134 -8.79 -6.02 8.66
N VAL A 135 -9.69 -6.92 9.00
CA VAL A 135 -9.58 -7.71 10.23
C VAL A 135 -8.40 -8.65 10.11
N LEU A 136 -7.47 -8.61 11.05
CA LEU A 136 -6.27 -9.46 10.98
C LEU A 136 -6.63 -10.94 11.14
N THR A 137 -7.40 -11.29 12.16
CA THR A 137 -7.83 -12.68 12.42
C THR A 137 -8.65 -13.21 11.25
N GLY A 138 -8.21 -14.31 10.67
CA GLY A 138 -8.85 -14.92 9.49
C GLY A 138 -8.37 -14.37 8.14
N THR A 139 -7.60 -13.27 8.12
CA THR A 139 -6.90 -12.81 6.92
C THR A 139 -5.65 -13.65 6.70
N GLN A 140 -5.56 -14.33 5.55
CA GLN A 140 -4.47 -15.27 5.29
C GLN A 140 -4.27 -15.51 3.80
N GLY A 141 -3.10 -16.02 3.45
CA GLY A 141 -2.78 -16.43 2.09
C GLY A 141 -1.42 -15.95 1.62
N ILE A 142 -1.25 -15.91 0.32
CA ILE A 142 -0.02 -15.54 -0.36
C ILE A 142 -0.26 -14.27 -1.15
N LEU A 143 0.53 -13.25 -0.90
CA LEU A 143 0.69 -12.10 -1.77
C LEU A 143 1.93 -12.31 -2.63
N HIS A 144 1.76 -12.32 -3.95
CA HIS A 144 2.85 -12.38 -4.91
C HIS A 144 2.78 -11.18 -5.84
N VAL A 145 3.88 -10.47 -5.99
CA VAL A 145 4.00 -9.32 -6.90
C VAL A 145 5.20 -9.54 -7.81
N LYS A 146 4.95 -9.60 -9.12
CA LYS A 146 6.01 -9.88 -10.12
C LYS A 146 7.10 -8.82 -10.11
N GLU A 147 6.71 -7.55 -10.14
CA GLU A 147 7.63 -6.43 -10.04
C GLU A 147 6.97 -5.29 -9.27
N VAL A 148 7.68 -4.71 -8.32
CA VAL A 148 7.23 -3.56 -7.55
C VAL A 148 8.42 -2.77 -7.01
N TYR A 149 8.31 -1.46 -7.04
CA TYR A 149 9.23 -0.59 -6.33
C TYR A 149 8.73 -0.39 -4.89
N VAL A 150 9.57 -0.73 -3.94
CA VAL A 150 9.37 -0.38 -2.52
C VAL A 150 10.54 0.51 -2.13
N GLU A 151 10.23 1.73 -1.72
CA GLU A 151 11.21 2.78 -1.66
C GLU A 151 11.89 2.97 -3.05
N ASP A 152 13.21 2.86 -3.10
CA ASP A 152 13.96 2.95 -4.35
C ASP A 152 14.42 1.58 -4.89
N TYR A 153 13.92 0.48 -4.33
CA TYR A 153 14.33 -0.88 -4.68
C TYR A 153 13.28 -1.55 -5.57
N LEU A 154 13.71 -2.02 -6.73
CA LEU A 154 12.89 -2.90 -7.56
C LEU A 154 12.94 -4.31 -6.99
N PHE A 155 11.82 -4.77 -6.47
CA PHE A 155 11.59 -6.18 -6.11
C PHE A 155 11.06 -6.94 -7.31
N LYS A 156 11.60 -8.14 -7.52
CA LYS A 156 11.12 -9.11 -8.50
C LYS A 156 10.61 -10.33 -7.78
N ASP A 157 9.46 -10.83 -8.22
CA ASP A 157 8.79 -11.98 -7.61
C ASP A 157 8.75 -11.88 -6.07
N LEU A 158 8.30 -10.72 -5.59
CA LEU A 158 8.12 -10.50 -4.15
C LEU A 158 6.99 -11.40 -3.67
N ARG A 159 7.28 -12.27 -2.71
CA ARG A 159 6.33 -13.20 -2.12
C ARG A 159 6.27 -13.01 -0.61
N MET A 160 5.05 -12.84 -0.09
CA MET A 160 4.79 -12.72 1.34
C MET A 160 3.65 -13.66 1.72
N VAL A 161 3.80 -14.41 2.80
CA VAL A 161 2.77 -15.30 3.34
C VAL A 161 2.18 -14.66 4.58
N PHE A 162 0.86 -14.60 4.61
CA PHE A 162 0.10 -14.07 5.74
C PHE A 162 -0.65 -15.16 6.47
N LYS A 163 -0.64 -15.10 7.80
CA LYS A 163 -1.47 -15.90 8.69
C LYS A 163 -2.02 -15.01 9.77
N ASP A 164 -3.34 -15.02 9.94
CA ASP A 164 -4.05 -14.10 10.83
C ASP A 164 -3.58 -12.65 10.66
N GLY A 165 -3.53 -12.21 9.38
CA GLY A 165 -3.15 -10.88 8.98
C GLY A 165 -1.69 -10.50 9.21
N LYS A 166 -0.83 -11.41 9.64
CA LYS A 166 0.59 -11.17 9.94
C LYS A 166 1.47 -11.86 8.93
N VAL A 167 2.52 -11.18 8.49
CA VAL A 167 3.56 -11.77 7.65
C VAL A 167 4.29 -12.84 8.46
N THR A 168 4.32 -14.08 7.94
CA THR A 168 5.00 -15.23 8.56
C THR A 168 6.18 -15.72 7.74
N GLU A 169 6.12 -15.57 6.40
CA GLU A 169 7.21 -15.91 5.48
C GLU A 169 7.32 -14.85 4.41
N PHE A 170 8.52 -14.64 3.90
CA PHE A 170 8.78 -13.68 2.84
C PHE A 170 10.05 -14.02 2.05
N GLY A 171 10.14 -13.48 0.84
CA GLY A 171 11.30 -13.57 -0.04
C GLY A 171 11.06 -12.84 -1.34
N CYS A 172 12.09 -12.78 -2.19
CA CYS A 172 11.99 -12.23 -3.53
C CYS A 172 12.94 -12.92 -4.51
N GLY A 173 12.65 -12.80 -5.80
CA GLY A 173 13.41 -13.39 -6.91
C GLY A 173 14.61 -12.55 -7.38
N ASN A 174 14.99 -11.48 -6.67
CA ASN A 174 16.11 -10.62 -7.06
C ASN A 174 17.45 -11.36 -7.14
N PHE A 175 17.60 -12.44 -6.42
CA PHE A 175 18.82 -13.24 -6.35
C PHE A 175 18.56 -14.70 -6.73
N PRO A 176 18.52 -15.04 -8.04
CA PRO A 176 18.14 -16.39 -8.51
C PRO A 176 18.99 -17.55 -7.98
N LYS A 177 20.19 -17.25 -7.46
CA LYS A 177 21.13 -18.24 -6.91
C LYS A 177 21.16 -18.30 -5.38
N SER A 178 20.41 -17.44 -4.69
CA SER A 178 20.43 -17.36 -3.23
C SER A 178 19.10 -16.84 -2.69
N GLU A 179 18.27 -17.77 -2.24
CA GLU A 179 17.03 -17.47 -1.55
C GLU A 179 17.27 -16.65 -0.26
N GLU A 180 18.38 -16.90 0.43
CA GLU A 180 18.77 -16.17 1.63
C GLU A 180 18.98 -14.67 1.35
N GLN A 181 19.71 -14.31 0.28
CA GLN A 181 19.88 -12.91 -0.11
C GLN A 181 18.53 -12.24 -0.48
N GLY A 182 17.61 -13.00 -1.07
CA GLY A 182 16.26 -12.52 -1.35
C GLY A 182 15.47 -12.22 -0.06
N LYS A 183 15.56 -13.10 0.92
CA LYS A 183 14.98 -12.88 2.26
C LYS A 183 15.62 -11.71 2.99
N ASP A 184 16.93 -11.58 2.93
CA ASP A 184 17.66 -10.48 3.59
C ASP A 184 17.26 -9.14 2.98
N LEU A 185 17.09 -9.04 1.67
CA LEU A 185 16.62 -7.81 1.02
C LEU A 185 15.22 -7.42 1.52
N VAL A 186 14.28 -8.38 1.58
CA VAL A 186 12.93 -8.12 2.12
C VAL A 186 13.00 -7.73 3.59
N LYS A 187 13.82 -8.43 4.38
CA LYS A 187 14.00 -8.13 5.80
C LYS A 187 14.51 -6.70 6.04
N GLN A 188 15.46 -6.25 5.25
CA GLN A 188 16.06 -4.93 5.41
C GLN A 188 15.14 -3.81 4.93
N VAL A 189 14.52 -3.96 3.75
CA VAL A 189 13.77 -2.88 3.10
C VAL A 189 12.31 -2.84 3.54
N ILE A 190 11.67 -3.99 3.70
CA ILE A 190 10.23 -4.08 4.00
C ILE A 190 10.01 -4.30 5.49
N MET A 191 10.64 -5.32 6.07
CA MET A 191 10.43 -5.66 7.48
C MET A 191 11.07 -4.67 8.45
N ARG A 192 12.19 -4.03 8.08
CA ARG A 192 12.85 -2.94 8.82
C ARG A 192 13.04 -3.22 10.30
N GLY A 193 13.49 -4.44 10.63
CA GLY A 193 13.71 -4.86 12.03
C GLY A 193 12.46 -5.33 12.78
N HIS A 194 11.27 -5.21 12.18
CA HIS A 194 10.07 -5.80 12.76
C HIS A 194 10.11 -7.33 12.63
N SER A 195 9.68 -8.03 13.67
CA SER A 195 9.57 -9.50 13.66
C SER A 195 8.37 -9.97 12.82
N TRP A 196 7.37 -9.12 12.61
CA TRP A 196 6.22 -9.31 11.76
C TRP A 196 5.63 -7.95 11.34
N LEU A 197 4.88 -7.93 10.26
CA LEU A 197 4.07 -6.78 9.83
C LEU A 197 2.63 -7.22 9.63
N PRO A 198 1.65 -6.35 9.91
CA PRO A 198 0.25 -6.63 9.59
C PRO A 198 -0.01 -6.43 8.10
N LEU A 199 -1.09 -7.04 7.57
CA LEU A 199 -1.74 -6.54 6.39
C LEU A 199 -2.48 -5.25 6.78
N GLY A 200 -1.88 -4.11 6.51
CA GLY A 200 -2.38 -2.81 6.98
C GLY A 200 -3.59 -2.31 6.22
N GLU A 201 -3.64 -2.62 4.92
CA GLU A 201 -4.67 -2.11 4.03
C GLU A 201 -5.01 -3.14 2.94
N PHE A 202 -6.28 -3.12 2.54
CA PHE A 202 -6.78 -3.73 1.31
C PHE A 202 -7.48 -2.64 0.50
N ALA A 203 -7.03 -2.44 -0.73
CA ALA A 203 -7.58 -1.41 -1.63
C ALA A 203 -7.91 -1.98 -3.01
N ILE A 204 -8.91 -1.40 -3.65
CA ILE A 204 -9.26 -1.66 -5.05
C ILE A 204 -9.12 -0.35 -5.82
N GLY A 205 -8.12 -0.28 -6.70
CA GLY A 205 -7.94 0.85 -7.61
C GLY A 205 -9.04 0.91 -8.66
N THR A 206 -9.61 2.09 -8.85
CA THR A 206 -10.70 2.34 -9.80
C THR A 206 -10.32 3.33 -10.89
N ASN A 207 -9.17 3.99 -10.76
CA ASN A 207 -8.67 4.96 -11.75
C ASN A 207 -8.12 4.25 -12.99
N THR A 208 -8.99 4.01 -13.97
CA THR A 208 -8.62 3.29 -15.20
C THR A 208 -7.69 4.10 -16.11
N THR A 209 -7.58 5.40 -15.94
CA THR A 209 -6.64 6.25 -16.70
C THR A 209 -5.20 5.88 -16.35
N ALA A 210 -4.93 5.49 -15.10
CA ALA A 210 -3.61 5.06 -14.64
C ALA A 210 -3.14 3.73 -15.26
N TYR A 211 -4.04 2.93 -15.85
CA TYR A 211 -3.67 1.67 -16.52
C TYR A 211 -3.23 1.85 -17.98
N ALA A 212 -3.47 3.01 -18.56
CA ALA A 212 -3.18 3.30 -19.96
C ALA A 212 -1.79 3.92 -20.20
N MET A 213 -1.00 4.05 -19.12
CA MET A 213 0.32 4.71 -19.14
C MET A 213 1.47 3.71 -19.19
#